data_886cc35d0655867571be6321e49ac89e
#
_entry.id   886cc35d0655867571be6321e49ac89e
#
_cell.length_a   1.000
_cell.length_b   1.000
_cell.length_c   1.000
_cell.angle_alpha   90.00
_cell.angle_beta   90.00
_cell.angle_gamma   90.00
#
_symmetry.space_group_name_H-M   'P 1'
#
loop_
_entity.id
_entity.type
_entity.pdbx_description
1 polymer ?
#
loop_
_entity_poly.entity_id
_entity_poly.type
_entity_poly.pdbx_seq_one_letter_code
_entity_poly.pdbx_strand_id
1 'polypeptide(L)'
;MDHLLASPEEKGLLCSDLLIGVTSFFRDEAAFKSLGEHVLAPLLRKKKSVRIWSIACSTGEEAYSIAILLCEYMERLNYNVDVKIFASDTDPDAIAVAQRGFYTEGSLASIDEHM
;
A
#
# COMPACT_ATOMS: atom_id res chain seq x y z
N MET A 1 2.75 16.73 23.90
CA MET A 1 2.03 17.64 23.01
C MET A 1 2.66 19.03 22.92
N ASP A 2 3.03 19.61 24.03
CA ASP A 2 3.70 20.92 24.05
C ASP A 2 4.99 20.92 23.21
N HIS A 3 5.70 19.82 23.23
CA HIS A 3 6.90 19.62 22.42
C HIS A 3 6.62 19.76 20.93
N LEU A 4 5.49 19.26 20.46
CA LEU A 4 5.10 19.36 19.04
C LEU A 4 4.74 20.79 18.62
N LEU A 5 4.41 21.65 19.57
CA LEU A 5 4.06 23.03 19.31
C LEU A 5 5.28 23.94 19.32
N ALA A 6 6.41 23.50 19.85
CA ALA A 6 7.61 24.29 20.03
C ALA A 6 8.37 24.56 18.74
N SER A 7 8.37 23.60 17.79
CA SER A 7 9.16 23.68 16.55
C SER A 7 8.53 22.92 15.41
N PRO A 8 8.33 23.53 14.22
CA PRO A 8 7.86 22.82 13.04
C PRO A 8 8.82 21.72 12.57
N GLU A 9 10.12 21.89 12.75
CA GLU A 9 11.14 20.88 12.39
C GLU A 9 11.03 19.67 13.28
N GLU A 10 10.86 19.88 14.60
CA GLU A 10 10.66 18.80 15.54
C GLU A 10 9.36 18.03 15.26
N LYS A 11 8.31 18.74 14.87
CA LYS A 11 7.05 18.09 14.45
C LYS A 11 7.28 17.14 13.28
N GLY A 12 7.99 17.60 12.26
CA GLY A 12 8.30 16.80 11.08
C GLY A 12 9.10 15.56 11.42
N LEU A 13 10.14 15.72 12.24
CA LEU A 13 11.00 14.62 12.67
C LEU A 13 10.23 13.60 13.51
N LEU A 14 9.42 14.07 14.45
CA LEU A 14 8.63 13.19 15.30
C LEU A 14 7.58 12.41 14.50
N CYS A 15 6.91 13.07 13.58
CA CYS A 15 5.94 12.42 12.72
C CYS A 15 6.61 11.35 11.83
N SER A 16 7.79 11.65 11.27
CA SER A 16 8.56 10.69 10.50
C SER A 16 8.95 9.48 11.33
N ASP A 17 9.41 9.69 12.57
CA ASP A 17 9.80 8.60 13.48
C ASP A 17 8.60 7.73 13.85
N LEU A 18 7.43 8.31 14.01
CA LEU A 18 6.20 7.55 14.31
C LEU A 18 5.71 6.74 13.11
N LEU A 19 5.97 7.22 11.91
CA LEU A 19 5.51 6.57 10.67
C LEU A 19 6.51 5.54 10.14
N ILE A 20 7.80 5.74 10.39
CA ILE A 20 8.86 4.83 9.95
C ILE A 20 8.69 3.47 10.64
N GLY A 21 8.76 2.41 9.89
CA GLY A 21 8.71 1.05 10.41
C GLY A 21 7.31 0.50 10.62
N VAL A 22 6.24 1.29 10.29
CA VAL A 22 4.88 0.81 10.38
C VAL A 22 4.34 0.30 9.05
N THR A 23 5.18 0.16 8.04
CA THR A 23 4.74 -0.34 6.74
C THR A 23 5.69 -1.40 6.19
N SER A 24 5.13 -2.34 5.46
CA SER A 24 5.85 -3.36 4.71
C SER A 24 4.91 -3.96 3.68
N PHE A 25 5.46 -4.65 2.68
CA PHE A 25 4.64 -5.39 1.74
C PHE A 25 3.86 -6.48 2.47
N PHE A 26 2.56 -6.58 2.21
CA PHE A 26 1.65 -7.54 2.83
C PHE A 26 1.77 -7.57 4.36
N ARG A 27 1.86 -6.41 4.96
CA ARG A 27 2.10 -6.22 6.39
C ARG A 27 1.17 -7.06 7.28
N ASP A 28 -0.08 -7.19 6.90
CA ASP A 28 -1.05 -8.03 7.58
C ASP A 28 -1.61 -9.02 6.57
N GLU A 29 -0.98 -10.18 6.49
CA GLU A 29 -1.35 -11.21 5.51
C GLU A 29 -2.80 -11.66 5.65
N ALA A 30 -3.29 -11.79 6.88
CA ALA A 30 -4.68 -12.19 7.12
C ALA A 30 -5.64 -11.15 6.58
N ALA A 31 -5.35 -9.87 6.77
CA ALA A 31 -6.17 -8.78 6.26
C ALA A 31 -6.15 -8.76 4.72
N PHE A 32 -4.98 -8.92 4.10
CA PHE A 32 -4.86 -8.96 2.64
C PHE A 32 -5.57 -10.16 2.05
N LYS A 33 -5.47 -11.32 2.68
CA LYS A 33 -6.20 -12.52 2.25
C LYS A 33 -7.69 -12.28 2.30
N SER A 34 -8.19 -11.73 3.40
CA SER A 34 -9.60 -11.39 3.58
C SER A 34 -10.06 -10.36 2.54
N LEU A 35 -9.27 -9.32 2.30
CA LEU A 35 -9.53 -8.31 1.29
C LEU A 35 -9.67 -8.96 -0.10
N GLY A 36 -8.74 -9.83 -0.46
CA GLY A 36 -8.77 -10.51 -1.74
C GLY A 36 -10.01 -11.37 -1.94
N GLU A 37 -10.31 -12.22 -0.96
CA GLU A 37 -11.42 -13.17 -1.04
C GLU A 37 -12.79 -12.49 -0.96
N HIS A 38 -12.95 -11.52 -0.07
CA HIS A 38 -14.26 -10.95 0.24
C HIS A 38 -14.58 -9.66 -0.49
N VAL A 39 -13.59 -8.95 -0.98
CA VAL A 39 -13.77 -7.65 -1.63
C VAL A 39 -13.28 -7.66 -3.08
N LEU A 40 -12.00 -7.94 -3.29
CA LEU A 40 -11.37 -7.78 -4.60
C LEU A 40 -11.89 -8.80 -5.61
N ALA A 41 -11.92 -10.07 -5.27
CA ALA A 41 -12.41 -11.10 -6.17
C ALA A 41 -13.87 -10.89 -6.58
N PRO A 42 -14.81 -10.58 -5.66
CA PRO A 42 -16.17 -10.24 -6.04
C PRO A 42 -16.27 -8.99 -6.92
N LEU A 43 -15.47 -7.94 -6.65
CA LEU A 43 -15.46 -6.73 -7.46
C LEU A 43 -15.00 -7.01 -8.89
N LEU A 44 -13.93 -7.80 -9.05
CA LEU A 44 -13.40 -8.15 -10.36
C LEU A 44 -14.41 -8.97 -11.19
N ARG A 45 -15.26 -9.76 -10.55
CA ARG A 45 -16.30 -10.52 -11.23
C ARG A 45 -17.44 -9.65 -11.71
N LYS A 46 -17.77 -8.58 -10.98
CA LYS A 46 -18.95 -7.76 -11.22
C LYS A 46 -18.69 -6.50 -12.04
N LYS A 47 -17.47 -5.97 -11.97
CA LYS A 47 -17.16 -4.65 -12.55
C LYS A 47 -16.15 -4.77 -13.68
N LYS A 48 -16.30 -3.91 -14.67
CA LYS A 48 -15.34 -3.77 -15.77
C LYS A 48 -14.23 -2.77 -15.43
N SER A 49 -14.46 -1.93 -14.44
CA SER A 49 -13.53 -0.91 -13.98
C SER A 49 -13.61 -0.80 -12.48
N VAL A 50 -12.46 -0.82 -11.82
CA VAL A 50 -12.34 -0.74 -10.36
C VAL A 50 -11.38 0.39 -10.01
N ARG A 51 -11.76 1.20 -9.04
CA ARG A 51 -10.92 2.26 -8.50
C ARG A 51 -10.71 2.03 -7.02
N ILE A 52 -9.46 2.12 -6.58
CA ILE A 52 -9.07 1.88 -5.20
C ILE A 52 -8.27 3.08 -4.72
N TRP A 53 -8.55 3.51 -3.51
CA TRP A 53 -7.81 4.60 -2.89
C TRP A 53 -7.11 4.08 -1.64
N SER A 54 -5.78 4.00 -1.69
CA SER A 54 -4.94 3.66 -0.56
C SER A 54 -4.60 4.94 0.19
N ILE A 55 -5.26 5.17 1.31
CA ILE A 55 -5.06 6.36 2.15
C ILE A 55 -3.93 6.06 3.13
N ALA A 56 -3.05 7.04 3.33
CA ALA A 56 -1.88 6.89 4.19
C ALA A 56 -0.97 5.75 3.70
N CYS A 57 -0.64 5.77 2.41
CA CYS A 57 0.11 4.70 1.75
C CYS A 57 1.57 4.61 2.19
N SER A 58 2.08 5.60 2.93
CA SER A 58 3.48 5.68 3.33
C SER A 58 4.39 5.60 2.11
N THR A 59 5.35 4.68 2.09
CA THR A 59 6.29 4.50 0.97
C THR A 59 5.74 3.62 -0.16
N GLY A 60 4.45 3.29 -0.12
CA GLY A 60 3.75 2.64 -1.21
C GLY A 60 3.58 1.13 -1.10
N GLU A 61 4.12 0.51 -0.06
CA GLU A 61 4.08 -0.95 0.10
C GLU A 61 2.65 -1.49 0.09
N GLU A 62 1.72 -0.80 0.78
CA GLU A 62 0.31 -1.19 0.78
C GLU A 62 -0.32 -1.09 -0.61
N ALA A 63 -0.12 0.02 -1.30
CA ALA A 63 -0.67 0.23 -2.63
C ALA A 63 -0.15 -0.79 -3.63
N TYR A 64 1.15 -1.07 -3.61
CA TYR A 64 1.75 -2.09 -4.47
C TYR A 64 1.32 -3.50 -4.08
N SER A 65 1.15 -3.77 -2.78
CA SER A 65 0.61 -5.07 -2.32
C SER A 65 -0.79 -5.31 -2.88
N ILE A 66 -1.65 -4.30 -2.86
CA ILE A 66 -2.98 -4.38 -3.45
C ILE A 66 -2.88 -4.61 -4.96
N ALA A 67 -1.98 -3.92 -5.65
CA ALA A 67 -1.77 -4.08 -7.08
C ALA A 67 -1.32 -5.51 -7.44
N ILE A 68 -0.39 -6.05 -6.69
CA ILE A 68 0.09 -7.44 -6.87
C ILE A 68 -1.06 -8.42 -6.67
N LEU A 69 -1.83 -8.24 -5.60
CA LEU A 69 -2.97 -9.10 -5.29
C LEU A 69 -4.02 -9.07 -6.38
N LEU A 70 -4.32 -7.87 -6.91
CA LEU A 70 -5.26 -7.72 -8.03
C LEU A 70 -4.76 -8.41 -9.29
N CYS A 71 -3.48 -8.26 -9.61
CA CYS A 71 -2.88 -8.94 -10.76
C CYS A 71 -2.98 -10.45 -10.62
N GLU A 72 -2.71 -10.99 -9.44
CA GLU A 72 -2.84 -12.43 -9.18
C GLU A 72 -4.27 -12.92 -9.41
N TYR A 73 -5.27 -12.19 -8.88
CA TYR A 73 -6.67 -12.56 -9.06
C TYR A 73 -7.12 -12.45 -10.50
N MET A 74 -6.73 -11.39 -11.21
CA MET A 74 -7.07 -11.23 -12.63
C MET A 74 -6.48 -12.35 -13.48
N GLU A 75 -5.24 -12.72 -13.22
CA GLU A 75 -4.57 -13.81 -13.91
C GLU A 75 -5.24 -15.16 -13.61
N ARG A 76 -5.46 -15.45 -12.33
CA ARG A 76 -6.06 -16.71 -11.89
C ARG A 76 -7.48 -16.90 -12.40
N LEU A 77 -8.29 -15.85 -12.38
CA LEU A 77 -9.68 -15.88 -12.78
C LEU A 77 -9.89 -15.57 -14.27
N ASN A 78 -8.81 -15.20 -14.96
CA ASN A 78 -8.84 -14.82 -16.37
C ASN A 78 -9.80 -13.66 -16.65
N TYR A 79 -9.81 -12.65 -15.78
CA TYR A 79 -10.57 -11.44 -15.96
C TYR A 79 -9.69 -10.31 -16.46
N ASN A 80 -10.22 -9.50 -17.35
CA ASN A 80 -9.57 -8.29 -17.84
C ASN A 80 -10.38 -7.09 -17.36
N VAL A 81 -9.94 -6.49 -16.25
CA VAL A 81 -10.62 -5.37 -15.59
C VAL A 81 -9.68 -4.17 -15.59
N ASP A 82 -10.20 -3.00 -15.90
CA ASP A 82 -9.46 -1.76 -15.81
C ASP A 82 -9.37 -1.35 -14.33
N VAL A 83 -8.18 -1.38 -13.76
CA VAL A 83 -7.95 -1.07 -12.36
C VAL A 83 -7.09 0.18 -12.24
N LYS A 84 -7.52 1.11 -11.41
CA LYS A 84 -6.74 2.29 -11.05
C LYS A 84 -6.62 2.36 -9.53
N ILE A 85 -5.39 2.54 -9.06
CA ILE A 85 -5.10 2.66 -7.64
C ILE A 85 -4.55 4.06 -7.38
N PHE A 86 -5.23 4.79 -6.52
CA PHE A 86 -4.79 6.11 -6.06
C PHE A 86 -4.17 5.95 -4.69
N ALA A 87 -2.99 6.49 -4.50
CA ALA A 87 -2.28 6.41 -3.24
C ALA A 87 -1.99 7.81 -2.72
N SER A 88 -2.21 8.03 -1.44
CA SER A 88 -1.97 9.34 -0.83
C SER A 88 -1.36 9.18 0.57
N ASP A 89 -0.55 10.16 0.95
CA ASP A 89 0.03 10.25 2.27
C ASP A 89 0.32 11.71 2.60
N THR A 90 0.37 12.03 3.88
CA THR A 90 0.71 13.38 4.35
C THR A 90 2.22 13.64 4.32
N ASP A 91 3.04 12.61 4.18
CA ASP A 91 4.49 12.71 4.12
C ASP A 91 4.97 12.77 2.65
N PRO A 92 5.43 13.93 2.17
CA PRO A 92 5.87 14.06 0.78
C PRO A 92 7.12 13.22 0.45
N ASP A 93 7.96 12.95 1.43
CA ASP A 93 9.15 12.12 1.23
C ASP A 93 8.74 10.66 1.01
N ALA A 94 7.75 10.19 1.75
CA ALA A 94 7.19 8.86 1.56
C ALA A 94 6.56 8.71 0.17
N ILE A 95 5.81 9.71 -0.27
CA ILE A 95 5.20 9.72 -1.60
C ILE A 95 6.28 9.68 -2.69
N ALA A 96 7.38 10.40 -2.50
CA ALA A 96 8.50 10.37 -3.46
C ALA A 96 9.09 8.96 -3.59
N VAL A 97 9.22 8.23 -2.50
CA VAL A 97 9.67 6.82 -2.52
C VAL A 97 8.65 5.95 -3.24
N ALA A 98 7.37 6.12 -2.94
CA ALA A 98 6.30 5.37 -3.58
C ALA A 98 6.29 5.57 -5.09
N GLN A 99 6.46 6.81 -5.55
CA GLN A 99 6.48 7.14 -6.97
C GLN A 99 7.65 6.50 -7.70
N ARG A 100 8.81 6.40 -7.06
CA ARG A 100 9.99 5.77 -7.66
C ARG A 100 9.83 4.26 -7.82
N GLY A 101 9.15 3.60 -6.88
CA GLY A 101 8.91 2.17 -6.94
C GLY A 101 10.14 1.28 -6.74
N PHE A 102 11.21 1.81 -6.17
CA PHE A 102 12.42 1.04 -5.86
C PHE A 102 12.47 0.71 -4.38
N TYR A 103 12.71 -0.55 -4.07
CA TYR A 103 12.75 -1.05 -2.69
C TYR A 103 13.95 -1.94 -2.48
N THR A 104 14.37 -2.09 -1.21
CA THR A 104 15.48 -2.97 -0.87
C THR A 104 15.06 -4.44 -0.96
N GLU A 105 16.03 -5.32 -1.13
CA GLU A 105 15.77 -6.77 -1.15
C GLU A 105 15.10 -7.23 0.14
N GLY A 106 15.50 -6.67 1.28
CA GLY A 106 14.88 -6.97 2.56
C GLY A 106 13.40 -6.61 2.60
N SER A 107 13.03 -5.47 2.00
CA SER A 107 11.63 -5.05 1.90
C SER A 107 10.83 -5.98 1.00
N LEU A 108 11.44 -6.53 -0.04
CA LEU A 108 10.77 -7.40 -1.01
C LEU A 108 10.64 -8.85 -0.54
N ALA A 109 11.31 -9.23 0.54
CA ALA A 109 11.28 -10.61 1.06
C ALA A 109 9.85 -11.06 1.40
N SER A 110 9.02 -10.18 1.96
CA SER A 110 7.63 -10.50 2.29
C SER A 110 6.77 -10.79 1.06
N ILE A 111 7.14 -10.26 -0.10
CA ILE A 111 6.44 -10.57 -1.35
C ILE A 111 6.72 -12.02 -1.75
N ASP A 112 7.97 -12.43 -1.68
CA ASP A 112 8.37 -13.81 -2.01
C ASP A 112 7.68 -14.81 -1.10
N GLU A 113 7.59 -14.50 0.19
CA GLU A 113 6.88 -15.35 1.15
C GLU A 113 5.39 -15.47 0.84
N HIS A 114 4.78 -14.36 0.38
CA HIS A 114 3.36 -14.35 0.02
C HIS A 114 3.10 -15.17 -1.25
N MET A 115 3.97 -15.06 -2.21
CA MET A 115 3.86 -15.73 -3.50
C MET A 115 4.37 -17.17 -3.44
#